data_7eef1937bc704392d0d85cbfcba5df35
#
_entry.id   7eef1937bc704392d0d85cbfcba5df35
#
_cell.length_a   1.000
_cell.length_b   1.000
_cell.length_c   1.000
_cell.angle_alpha   90.00
_cell.angle_beta   90.00
_cell.angle_gamma   90.00
#
_symmetry.space_group_name_H-M   'P 1'
#
loop_
_entity.id
_entity.type
_entity.pdbx_description
1 polymer ?
#
loop_
_entity_poly.entity_id
_entity_poly.type
_entity_poly.pdbx_seq_one_letter_code
_entity_poly.pdbx_strand_id
1 'polypeptide(L)' 'MTKRLSVDFEDDVYKEFSKKCIEVDETKSDVVRGLVNDWLNEPEE' A
#
# COMPACT_ATOMS: atom_id res chain seq x y z
N MET A 1 -5.30 0.06 19.52
CA MET A 1 -5.52 -1.31 19.06
C MET A 1 -5.35 -1.43 17.55
N THR A 2 -4.76 -2.51 17.13
CA THR A 2 -4.50 -2.74 15.71
C THR A 2 -5.72 -3.35 15.04
N LYS A 3 -6.07 -2.82 13.88
CA LYS A 3 -7.20 -3.34 13.12
C LYS A 3 -6.71 -3.88 11.78
N ARG A 4 -7.48 -4.79 11.23
CA ARG A 4 -7.14 -5.41 9.96
C ARG A 4 -7.92 -4.80 8.82
N LEU A 5 -7.29 -4.78 7.66
CA LEU A 5 -7.90 -4.30 6.44
C LEU A 5 -7.63 -5.30 5.32
N SER A 6 -8.68 -5.67 4.60
CA SER A 6 -8.55 -6.55 3.44
C SER A 6 -8.94 -5.78 2.19
N VAL A 7 -8.09 -5.87 1.16
CA VAL A 7 -8.34 -5.18 -0.10
C VAL A 7 -8.09 -6.14 -1.25
N ASP A 8 -9.00 -6.14 -2.22
CA ASP A 8 -8.88 -6.96 -3.41
C ASP A 8 -8.35 -6.12 -4.56
N PHE A 9 -7.44 -6.70 -5.34
CA PHE A 9 -6.85 -6.04 -6.50
C PHE A 9 -7.10 -6.89 -7.75
N GLU A 10 -7.13 -6.23 -8.89
CA GLU A 10 -7.14 -6.92 -10.16
C GLU A 10 -5.77 -7.57 -10.37
N ASP A 11 -5.75 -8.66 -11.15
CA ASP A 11 -4.53 -9.44 -11.34
C ASP A 11 -3.35 -8.61 -11.83
N ASP A 12 -3.57 -7.79 -12.84
CA ASP A 12 -2.50 -6.98 -13.42
C ASP A 12 -2.01 -5.92 -12.44
N VAL A 13 -2.91 -5.29 -11.71
CA VAL A 13 -2.54 -4.31 -10.69
C VAL A 13 -1.75 -4.98 -9.57
N TYR A 14 -2.20 -6.16 -9.15
CA TYR A 14 -1.53 -6.89 -8.08
C TYR A 14 -0.12 -7.29 -8.48
N LYS A 15 0.05 -7.73 -9.71
CA LYS A 15 1.36 -8.11 -10.23
C LYS A 15 2.32 -6.93 -10.26
N GLU A 16 1.86 -5.79 -10.73
CA GLU A 16 2.68 -4.58 -10.78
C GLU A 16 3.05 -4.11 -9.38
N PHE A 17 2.09 -4.15 -8.47
CA PHE A 17 2.32 -3.76 -7.08
C PHE A 17 3.37 -4.66 -6.43
N SER A 18 3.23 -5.97 -6.61
CA SER A 18 4.19 -6.93 -6.06
C SER A 18 5.59 -6.71 -6.61
N LYS A 19 5.68 -6.48 -7.92
CA LYS A 19 6.95 -6.24 -8.58
C LYS A 19 7.63 -5.00 -8.03
N LYS A 20 6.85 -3.95 -7.86
CA LYS A 20 7.38 -2.69 -7.34
C LYS A 20 7.87 -2.84 -5.90
N CYS A 21 7.14 -3.59 -5.10
CA CYS A 21 7.55 -3.83 -3.71
C CYS A 21 8.89 -4.54 -3.64
N ILE A 22 9.12 -5.48 -4.56
CA ILE A 22 10.40 -6.18 -4.63
C ILE A 22 11.51 -5.23 -5.05
N GLU A 23 11.23 -4.35 -6.01
CA GLU A 23 12.22 -3.39 -6.49
C GLU A 23 12.69 -2.44 -5.40
N VAL A 24 11.78 -1.98 -4.56
CA VAL A 24 12.13 -1.06 -3.48
C VAL A 24 12.48 -1.78 -2.18
N ASP A 25 12.47 -3.10 -2.21
CA ASP A 25 12.81 -3.94 -1.07
C ASP A 25 11.96 -3.64 0.16
N GLU A 26 10.65 -3.53 -0.05
CA GLU A 26 9.73 -3.30 1.05
C GLU A 26 8.60 -4.32 0.99
N THR A 27 7.97 -4.57 2.14
CA THR A 27 6.83 -5.47 2.17
C THR A 27 5.58 -4.74 1.70
N LYS A 28 4.60 -5.51 1.23
CA LYS A 28 3.34 -4.94 0.77
C LYS A 28 2.64 -4.17 1.89
N SER A 29 2.68 -4.72 3.09
CA SER A 29 2.06 -4.09 4.25
C SER A 29 2.69 -2.73 4.57
N ASP A 30 4.00 -2.65 4.50
CA ASP A 30 4.71 -1.39 4.77
C ASP A 30 4.39 -0.34 3.72
N VAL A 31 4.33 -0.75 2.45
CA VAL A 31 4.00 0.18 1.38
C VAL A 31 2.59 0.72 1.55
N VAL A 32 1.63 -0.16 1.84
CA VAL A 32 0.24 0.25 2.03
C VAL A 32 0.11 1.18 3.23
N ARG A 33 0.79 0.87 4.32
CA ARG A 33 0.75 1.73 5.51
C ARG A 33 1.32 3.10 5.20
N GLY A 34 2.39 3.15 4.45
CA GLY A 34 3.00 4.41 4.05
C GLY A 34 2.06 5.26 3.22
N LEU A 35 1.40 4.63 2.26
CA LEU A 35 0.45 5.32 1.39
C LEU A 35 -0.74 5.85 2.16
N VAL A 36 -1.28 5.05 3.08
CA VAL A 36 -2.41 5.47 3.90
C VAL A 36 -2.00 6.62 4.81
N ASN A 37 -0.82 6.51 5.41
CA ASN A 37 -0.32 7.55 6.29
C ASN A 37 -0.12 8.87 5.53
N ASP A 38 0.42 8.80 4.33
CA ASP A 38 0.61 9.98 3.49
C ASP A 38 -0.73 10.60 3.14
N TRP A 39 -1.70 9.78 2.82
CA TRP A 39 -3.03 10.25 2.46
C TRP A 39 -3.70 10.97 3.63
N LEU A 40 -3.55 10.42 4.84
CA LEU A 40 -4.13 11.02 6.03
C LEU A 40 -3.48 12.35 6.39
N ASN A 41 -2.22 12.53 6.03
CA ASN A 41 -1.48 13.74 6.32
C ASN A 41 -1.54 14.76 5.17
N GLU A 42 -2.27 14.44 4.12
CA GLU A 42 -2.43 15.34 2.99
C GLU A 42 -3.22 16.57 3.42
N PRO A 43 -2.75 17.76 3.04
CA PRO A 43 -3.49 18.98 3.39
C PRO A 43 -4.82 19.04 2.65
N GLU A 44 -5.84 19.45 3.36
CA GLU A 44 -7.15 19.64 2.76
C GLU A 44 -7.27 21.03 2.20
N GLU A 45 -7.93 21.14 1.07
CA GLU A 45 -8.14 22.44 0.45
C GLU A 45 -9.57 22.89 0.50
#